data_795ae78e094a1df55cc2340b1411c0d9
#
_entry.id   795ae78e094a1df55cc2340b1411c0d9
#
_cell.length_a   1.000
_cell.length_b   1.000
_cell.length_c   1.000
_cell.angle_alpha   90.00
_cell.angle_beta   90.00
_cell.angle_gamma   90.00
#
_symmetry.space_group_name_H-M   'P 1'
#
loop_
_entity.id
_entity.type
_entity.pdbx_description
1 polymer ?
#
loop_
_entity_poly.entity_id
_entity_poly.type
_entity_poly.pdbx_seq_one_letter_code
_entity_poly.pdbx_strand_id
1 'polypeptide(L)'
;MGQHGNLLPKIMTMVIFFVDQNHNNKSLSEILDIKKLMNVDRPIESANGLPNECYTNDYYLEYERNKIFCDKWTVIGVGSSIPNAGDVKPYNLLGIPLMIIRDKDLKIRVFNNVCSHRGFKLIDKSCTLENLIRCPYHSWSYDFKGNLVATPHIGGLNIHNSDKFEKNQSNLKEVKSKIWMDIIFVNINENEIEFE
;
A
#
# COMPACT_ATOMS: atom_id res chain seq x y z
N MET A 1 -34.28 -20.92 9.43
CA MET A 1 -33.51 -20.79 8.18
C MET A 1 -33.19 -19.30 8.00
N GLY A 2 -32.05 -18.83 8.44
CA GLY A 2 -31.61 -17.45 8.33
C GLY A 2 -30.28 -17.42 7.59
N GLN A 3 -30.29 -16.83 6.42
CA GLN A 3 -29.10 -16.65 5.57
C GLN A 3 -28.18 -15.60 6.24
N HIS A 4 -27.11 -16.03 6.86
CA HIS A 4 -26.00 -15.15 7.22
C HIS A 4 -25.04 -15.08 6.00
N GLY A 5 -25.29 -14.09 5.15
CA GLY A 5 -24.43 -13.78 4.04
C GLY A 5 -23.02 -13.38 4.51
N ASN A 6 -22.01 -13.88 3.83
CA ASN A 6 -20.59 -13.59 3.99
C ASN A 6 -20.31 -12.08 4.02
N LEU A 7 -20.03 -11.54 5.20
CA LEU A 7 -19.71 -10.10 5.40
C LEU A 7 -18.23 -9.77 5.15
N LEU A 8 -17.36 -10.77 5.04
CA LEU A 8 -15.91 -10.58 4.94
C LEU A 8 -15.39 -10.05 3.59
N PRO A 9 -15.98 -10.36 2.41
CA PRO A 9 -15.51 -9.78 1.15
C PRO A 9 -15.79 -8.28 1.03
N LYS A 10 -16.84 -7.76 1.70
CA LYS A 10 -17.27 -6.37 1.54
C LYS A 10 -16.38 -5.34 2.24
N ILE A 11 -15.70 -5.69 3.31
CA ILE A 11 -14.86 -4.74 4.07
C ILE A 11 -13.49 -4.59 3.42
N MET A 12 -12.92 -5.68 2.89
CA MET A 12 -11.68 -5.60 2.11
C MET A 12 -11.86 -4.80 0.81
N THR A 13 -13.03 -4.91 0.18
CA THR A 13 -13.43 -4.09 -0.96
C THR A 13 -13.56 -2.61 -0.58
N MET A 14 -13.93 -2.27 0.65
CA MET A 14 -14.19 -0.88 1.05
C MET A 14 -12.90 -0.03 1.15
N VAL A 15 -11.77 -0.59 1.56
CA VAL A 15 -10.49 0.14 1.58
C VAL A 15 -9.92 0.30 0.16
N ILE A 16 -10.15 -0.68 -0.71
CA ILE A 16 -9.85 -0.57 -2.14
C ILE A 16 -10.84 0.39 -2.83
N PHE A 17 -12.10 0.42 -2.39
CA PHE A 17 -13.17 1.25 -2.96
C PHE A 17 -13.06 2.75 -2.65
N PHE A 18 -12.37 3.17 -1.58
CA PHE A 18 -12.12 4.60 -1.37
C PHE A 18 -11.14 5.19 -2.40
N VAL A 19 -10.46 4.34 -3.15
CA VAL A 19 -9.57 4.75 -4.26
C VAL A 19 -10.32 4.81 -5.60
N ASP A 20 -11.51 4.18 -5.73
CA ASP A 20 -12.08 3.87 -7.06
C ASP A 20 -13.52 4.42 -7.31
N GLN A 21 -14.09 5.23 -6.45
CA GLN A 21 -15.52 5.55 -6.56
C GLN A 21 -15.88 6.97 -7.02
N ASN A 22 -15.00 7.76 -7.65
CA ASN A 22 -15.46 9.03 -8.25
C ASN A 22 -14.60 9.59 -9.40
N HIS A 23 -13.85 8.78 -10.12
CA HIS A 23 -13.07 9.33 -11.22
C HIS A 23 -13.64 8.88 -12.56
N ASN A 24 -14.23 9.84 -13.27
CA ASN A 24 -14.42 9.75 -14.73
C ASN A 24 -13.09 9.25 -15.32
N ASN A 25 -13.08 8.04 -15.88
CA ASN A 25 -11.95 7.46 -16.61
C ASN A 25 -11.71 8.29 -17.88
N LYS A 26 -11.23 9.51 -17.71
CA LYS A 26 -10.81 10.32 -18.85
C LYS A 26 -9.57 9.69 -19.47
N SER A 27 -9.58 9.58 -20.78
CA SER A 27 -8.39 9.20 -21.53
C SER A 27 -7.32 10.30 -21.43
N LEU A 28 -6.06 9.95 -21.61
CA LEU A 28 -4.99 10.93 -21.59
C LEU A 28 -5.20 12.07 -22.59
N SER A 29 -5.79 11.78 -23.75
CA SER A 29 -6.13 12.77 -24.79
C SER A 29 -7.24 13.74 -24.40
N GLU A 30 -8.06 13.40 -23.39
CA GLU A 30 -9.08 14.32 -22.85
C GLU A 30 -8.50 15.22 -21.75
N ILE A 31 -7.34 14.87 -21.20
CA ILE A 31 -6.65 15.60 -20.14
C ILE A 31 -5.58 16.53 -20.73
N LEU A 32 -4.85 16.04 -21.73
CA LEU A 32 -3.69 16.69 -22.32
C LEU A 32 -3.78 16.82 -23.84
N ASP A 33 -3.19 17.87 -24.37
CA ASP A 33 -2.86 17.94 -25.80
C ASP A 33 -1.66 17.01 -26.08
N ILE A 34 -1.95 15.85 -26.66
CA ILE A 34 -0.96 14.81 -27.00
C ILE A 34 0.15 15.35 -27.91
N LYS A 35 -0.17 16.30 -28.82
CA LYS A 35 0.85 16.89 -29.70
C LYS A 35 1.87 17.70 -28.90
N LYS A 36 1.43 18.43 -27.87
CA LYS A 36 2.33 19.14 -26.96
C LYS A 36 3.18 18.15 -26.14
N LEU A 37 2.56 17.05 -25.67
CA LEU A 37 3.29 16.04 -24.91
C LEU A 37 4.39 15.36 -25.78
N MET A 38 4.11 15.04 -27.03
CA MET A 38 5.11 14.45 -27.95
C MET A 38 6.31 15.38 -28.24
N ASN A 39 6.20 16.68 -28.00
CA ASN A 39 7.32 17.60 -28.14
C ASN A 39 8.37 17.43 -27.03
N VAL A 40 8.08 16.72 -25.96
CA VAL A 40 9.02 16.36 -24.90
C VAL A 40 10.01 15.30 -25.39
N ASP A 41 9.52 14.35 -26.22
CA ASP A 41 10.33 13.25 -26.79
C ASP A 41 11.00 13.68 -28.11
N ARG A 42 11.80 14.73 -28.02
CA ARG A 42 12.62 15.27 -29.12
C ARG A 42 14.09 15.34 -28.69
N PRO A 43 15.03 15.49 -29.65
CA PRO A 43 16.41 15.83 -29.29
C PRO A 43 16.45 17.03 -28.34
N ILE A 44 17.37 17.02 -27.37
CA ILE A 44 17.43 18.00 -26.28
C ILE A 44 17.47 19.46 -26.77
N GLU A 45 18.05 19.69 -27.94
CA GLU A 45 18.18 21.01 -28.57
C GLU A 45 16.83 21.57 -29.05
N SER A 46 15.81 20.71 -29.21
CA SER A 46 14.48 21.08 -29.71
C SER A 46 13.32 20.59 -28.83
N ALA A 47 13.63 19.88 -27.73
CA ALA A 47 12.63 19.39 -26.80
C ALA A 47 11.99 20.55 -26.01
N ASN A 48 10.70 20.38 -25.72
CA ASN A 48 9.98 21.27 -24.81
C ASN A 48 9.84 20.61 -23.44
N GLY A 49 9.57 21.42 -22.40
CA GLY A 49 9.12 20.90 -21.11
C GLY A 49 7.73 20.28 -21.20
N LEU A 50 7.35 19.54 -20.15
CA LEU A 50 5.99 18.99 -20.06
C LEU A 50 4.92 20.12 -20.14
N PRO A 51 3.76 19.84 -20.74
CA PRO A 51 2.63 20.76 -20.70
C PRO A 51 2.24 21.15 -19.28
N ASN A 52 1.77 22.38 -19.07
CA ASN A 52 1.39 22.88 -17.75
C ASN A 52 0.35 22.00 -17.05
N GLU A 53 -0.54 21.39 -17.80
CA GLU A 53 -1.58 20.47 -17.33
C GLU A 53 -0.97 19.28 -16.57
N CYS A 54 0.22 18.86 -16.91
CA CYS A 54 0.95 17.79 -16.19
C CYS A 54 1.29 18.19 -14.74
N TYR A 55 1.35 19.46 -14.43
CA TYR A 55 1.68 19.95 -13.09
C TYR A 55 0.49 20.48 -12.30
N THR A 56 -0.62 20.79 -12.97
CA THR A 56 -1.74 21.53 -12.36
C THR A 56 -3.09 20.83 -12.47
N ASN A 57 -3.18 19.73 -13.21
CA ASN A 57 -4.45 19.05 -13.44
C ASN A 57 -4.62 17.82 -12.54
N ASP A 58 -5.65 17.83 -11.69
CA ASP A 58 -5.92 16.74 -10.74
C ASP A 58 -6.20 15.39 -11.44
N TYR A 59 -6.84 15.40 -12.61
CA TYR A 59 -7.06 14.16 -13.38
C TYR A 59 -5.76 13.58 -13.93
N TYR A 60 -4.79 14.44 -14.27
CA TYR A 60 -3.47 13.98 -14.69
C TYR A 60 -2.72 13.36 -13.52
N LEU A 61 -2.77 13.96 -12.33
CA LEU A 61 -2.19 13.39 -11.11
C LEU A 61 -2.79 12.00 -10.81
N GLU A 62 -4.11 11.85 -10.94
CA GLU A 62 -4.76 10.55 -10.76
C GLU A 62 -4.35 9.55 -11.85
N TYR A 63 -4.18 9.99 -13.08
CA TYR A 63 -3.65 9.15 -14.16
C TYR A 63 -2.23 8.67 -13.84
N GLU A 64 -1.33 9.58 -13.44
CA GLU A 64 0.05 9.24 -13.03
C GLU A 64 0.04 8.28 -11.83
N ARG A 65 -0.77 8.55 -10.81
CA ARG A 65 -0.90 7.69 -9.66
C ARG A 65 -1.23 6.26 -10.07
N ASN A 66 -2.24 6.08 -10.91
CA ASN A 66 -2.73 4.75 -11.28
C ASN A 66 -1.82 4.05 -12.31
N LYS A 67 -1.30 4.78 -13.29
CA LYS A 67 -0.55 4.21 -14.43
C LYS A 67 0.96 4.23 -14.26
N ILE A 68 1.48 5.07 -13.38
CA ILE A 68 2.91 5.15 -13.12
C ILE A 68 3.22 4.65 -11.71
N PHE A 69 2.74 5.34 -10.68
CA PHE A 69 3.14 5.03 -9.31
C PHE A 69 2.59 3.70 -8.77
N CYS A 70 1.43 3.25 -9.26
CA CYS A 70 0.86 1.95 -8.86
C CYS A 70 1.28 0.81 -9.77
N ASP A 71 1.47 1.07 -11.07
CA ASP A 71 1.76 0.04 -12.08
C ASP A 71 3.26 -0.23 -12.27
N LYS A 72 4.13 0.71 -11.88
CA LYS A 72 5.58 0.61 -12.05
C LYS A 72 6.29 0.46 -10.71
N TRP A 73 7.59 0.19 -10.76
CA TRP A 73 8.43 0.19 -9.58
C TRP A 73 8.63 1.62 -9.07
N THR A 74 8.10 1.91 -7.89
CA THR A 74 8.13 3.25 -7.31
C THR A 74 8.96 3.26 -6.03
N VAL A 75 9.84 4.25 -5.90
CA VAL A 75 10.69 4.44 -4.71
C VAL A 75 9.83 4.95 -3.54
N ILE A 76 9.99 4.32 -2.37
CA ILE A 76 9.30 4.73 -1.14
C ILE A 76 10.24 5.03 0.03
N GLY A 77 11.53 4.84 -0.13
CA GLY A 77 12.50 5.14 0.93
C GLY A 77 13.84 4.45 0.77
N VAL A 78 14.60 4.44 1.84
CA VAL A 78 15.91 3.79 1.92
C VAL A 78 15.96 2.87 3.15
N GLY A 79 16.66 1.75 3.03
CA GLY A 79 16.77 0.74 4.08
C GLY A 79 17.49 1.26 5.33
N SER A 80 18.46 2.15 5.16
CA SER A 80 19.18 2.81 6.26
C SER A 80 18.29 3.68 7.18
N SER A 81 17.06 4.02 6.72
CA SER A 81 16.09 4.73 7.57
C SER A 81 15.42 3.84 8.64
N ILE A 82 15.59 2.53 8.53
CA ILE A 82 15.09 1.50 9.47
C ILE A 82 16.19 0.45 9.71
N PRO A 83 17.30 0.79 10.38
CA PRO A 83 18.51 -0.05 10.42
C PRO A 83 18.36 -1.32 11.27
N ASN A 84 17.49 -1.33 12.29
CA ASN A 84 17.41 -2.39 13.26
C ASN A 84 16.18 -3.27 13.07
N ALA A 85 16.26 -4.54 13.52
CA ALA A 85 15.09 -5.40 13.59
C ALA A 85 13.98 -4.76 14.45
N GLY A 86 12.75 -4.74 13.93
CA GLY A 86 11.60 -4.09 14.55
C GLY A 86 11.41 -2.61 14.20
N ASP A 87 12.40 -1.98 13.57
CA ASP A 87 12.19 -0.62 13.07
C ASP A 87 11.09 -0.60 12.03
N VAL A 88 10.12 0.30 12.23
CA VAL A 88 8.97 0.46 11.34
C VAL A 88 8.75 1.93 11.01
N LYS A 89 8.43 2.21 9.75
CA LYS A 89 8.18 3.55 9.23
C LYS A 89 6.90 3.57 8.40
N PRO A 90 5.92 4.42 8.71
CA PRO A 90 4.77 4.63 7.83
C PRO A 90 5.19 5.43 6.60
N TYR A 91 4.54 5.15 5.48
CA TYR A 91 4.69 5.88 4.23
C TYR A 91 3.33 6.10 3.58
N ASN A 92 3.12 7.23 2.94
CA ASN A 92 1.90 7.52 2.18
C ASN A 92 2.27 7.69 0.71
N LEU A 93 1.97 6.70 -0.10
CA LEU A 93 2.16 6.78 -1.53
C LEU A 93 0.89 7.31 -2.19
N LEU A 94 0.80 8.64 -2.34
CA LEU A 94 -0.33 9.33 -2.99
C LEU A 94 -1.70 8.86 -2.47
N GLY A 95 -1.86 8.80 -1.14
CA GLY A 95 -3.08 8.35 -0.49
C GLY A 95 -3.12 6.86 -0.13
N ILE A 96 -2.19 6.04 -0.62
CA ILE A 96 -2.07 4.62 -0.25
C ILE A 96 -1.24 4.51 1.03
N PRO A 97 -1.82 4.09 2.16
CA PRO A 97 -1.09 3.95 3.41
C PRO A 97 -0.24 2.68 3.40
N LEU A 98 1.06 2.84 3.45
CA LEU A 98 2.04 1.75 3.54
C LEU A 98 2.77 1.80 4.88
N MET A 99 3.35 0.68 5.29
CA MET A 99 4.37 0.62 6.33
C MET A 99 5.56 -0.22 5.85
N ILE A 100 6.74 0.27 6.16
CA ILE A 100 8.01 -0.37 5.86
C ILE A 100 8.57 -0.87 7.18
N ILE A 101 8.88 -2.14 7.30
CA ILE A 101 9.41 -2.75 8.52
C ILE A 101 10.65 -3.57 8.22
N ARG A 102 11.63 -3.56 9.13
CA ARG A 102 12.71 -4.54 9.12
C ARG A 102 12.34 -5.69 10.04
N ASP A 103 12.18 -6.87 9.48
CA ASP A 103 11.81 -8.07 10.26
C ASP A 103 13.00 -8.59 11.12
N LYS A 104 12.75 -9.66 11.88
CA LYS A 104 13.76 -10.27 12.75
C LYS A 104 14.91 -10.94 11.99
N ASP A 105 14.70 -11.28 10.72
CA ASP A 105 15.71 -11.82 9.82
C ASP A 105 16.48 -10.70 9.09
N LEU A 106 16.30 -9.44 9.51
CA LEU A 106 16.85 -8.20 8.93
C LEU A 106 16.36 -7.92 7.50
N LYS A 107 15.32 -8.59 7.04
CA LYS A 107 14.70 -8.33 5.74
C LYS A 107 13.75 -7.14 5.84
N ILE A 108 13.77 -6.30 4.83
CA ILE A 108 12.79 -5.23 4.68
C ILE A 108 11.54 -5.80 4.04
N ARG A 109 10.39 -5.54 4.67
CA ARG A 109 9.07 -5.87 4.15
C ARG A 109 8.21 -4.61 4.05
N VAL A 110 7.30 -4.62 3.11
CA VAL A 110 6.33 -3.54 2.95
C VAL A 110 4.93 -4.14 3.00
N PHE A 111 4.08 -3.52 3.81
CA PHE A 111 2.68 -3.93 3.95
C PHE A 111 1.76 -2.74 3.73
N ASN A 112 0.51 -3.02 3.36
CA ASN A 112 -0.54 -2.04 3.56
C ASN A 112 -0.63 -1.71 5.06
N ASN A 113 -0.58 -0.44 5.41
CA ASN A 113 -0.62 0.03 6.80
C ASN A 113 -2.06 0.06 7.35
N VAL A 114 -2.77 -1.04 7.19
CA VAL A 114 -4.20 -1.18 7.48
C VAL A 114 -4.48 -2.50 8.16
N CYS A 115 -5.16 -2.46 9.30
CA CYS A 115 -5.59 -3.63 10.03
C CYS A 115 -6.67 -4.41 9.27
N SER A 116 -6.48 -5.71 9.06
CA SER A 116 -7.43 -6.58 8.36
C SER A 116 -8.77 -6.76 9.09
N HIS A 117 -8.88 -6.33 10.36
CA HIS A 117 -10.14 -6.39 11.12
C HIS A 117 -11.17 -5.36 10.64
N ARG A 118 -10.85 -4.07 10.75
CA ARG A 118 -11.76 -2.95 10.42
C ARG A 118 -11.06 -1.76 9.77
N GLY A 119 -9.99 -1.99 9.04
CA GLY A 119 -9.34 -0.96 8.25
C GLY A 119 -8.63 0.14 9.05
N PHE A 120 -8.36 -0.07 10.34
CA PHE A 120 -7.68 0.93 11.16
C PHE A 120 -6.19 1.00 10.79
N LYS A 121 -5.63 2.20 10.73
CA LYS A 121 -4.21 2.42 10.49
C LYS A 121 -3.37 1.86 11.64
N LEU A 122 -2.35 1.05 11.33
CA LEU A 122 -1.56 0.33 12.33
C LEU A 122 -0.44 1.20 12.91
N ILE A 123 0.29 1.90 12.06
CA ILE A 123 1.48 2.68 12.40
C ILE A 123 1.31 4.12 11.94
N ASP A 124 1.33 5.06 12.88
CA ASP A 124 1.20 6.49 12.58
C ASP A 124 2.54 7.21 12.50
N LYS A 125 3.54 6.76 13.27
CA LYS A 125 4.86 7.38 13.38
C LYS A 125 5.93 6.29 13.36
N SER A 126 7.11 6.66 12.89
CA SER A 126 8.28 5.76 12.97
C SER A 126 8.58 5.39 14.41
N CYS A 127 8.80 4.11 14.66
CA CYS A 127 9.15 3.55 15.97
C CYS A 127 9.88 2.22 15.82
N THR A 128 10.38 1.69 16.91
CA THR A 128 10.93 0.33 16.98
C THR A 128 9.97 -0.54 17.77
N LEU A 129 9.53 -1.63 17.18
CA LEU A 129 8.63 -2.62 17.78
C LEU A 129 9.46 -3.80 18.31
N GLU A 130 9.13 -4.31 19.50
CA GLU A 130 9.86 -5.43 20.11
C GLU A 130 9.52 -6.76 19.42
N ASN A 131 8.24 -7.07 19.23
CA ASN A 131 7.81 -8.39 18.79
C ASN A 131 6.64 -8.42 17.80
N LEU A 132 5.67 -7.51 17.95
CA LEU A 132 4.41 -7.58 17.19
C LEU A 132 3.97 -6.20 16.73
N ILE A 133 3.32 -6.17 15.58
CA ILE A 133 2.53 -5.03 15.09
C ILE A 133 1.15 -5.15 15.71
N ARG A 134 0.81 -4.28 16.66
CA ARG A 134 -0.47 -4.31 17.36
C ARG A 134 -1.39 -3.19 16.88
N CYS A 135 -2.59 -3.55 16.47
CA CYS A 135 -3.63 -2.59 16.12
C CYS A 135 -4.08 -1.81 17.38
N PRO A 136 -4.02 -0.47 17.38
CA PRO A 136 -4.41 0.33 18.54
C PRO A 136 -5.92 0.30 18.80
N TYR A 137 -6.75 -0.13 17.84
CA TYR A 137 -8.20 -0.14 17.98
C TYR A 137 -8.70 -1.35 18.78
N HIS A 138 -8.43 -2.60 18.32
CA HIS A 138 -8.92 -3.81 18.99
C HIS A 138 -7.81 -4.81 19.32
N SER A 139 -6.55 -4.37 19.33
CA SER A 139 -5.38 -5.18 19.70
C SER A 139 -5.15 -6.43 18.83
N TRP A 140 -5.73 -6.51 17.63
CA TRP A 140 -5.30 -7.53 16.67
C TRP A 140 -3.82 -7.37 16.42
N SER A 141 -3.07 -8.46 16.50
CA SER A 141 -1.62 -8.40 16.49
C SER A 141 -1.05 -9.30 15.40
N TYR A 142 -0.04 -8.79 14.72
CA TYR A 142 0.63 -9.46 13.61
C TYR A 142 2.11 -9.60 13.94
N ASP A 143 2.73 -10.68 13.47
CA ASP A 143 4.19 -10.78 13.47
C ASP A 143 4.81 -9.85 12.39
N PHE A 144 6.14 -9.76 12.35
CA PHE A 144 6.83 -8.91 11.37
C PHE A 144 6.83 -9.50 9.94
N LYS A 145 6.30 -10.71 9.75
CA LYS A 145 6.04 -11.33 8.45
C LYS A 145 4.60 -11.09 7.98
N GLY A 146 3.83 -10.35 8.78
CA GLY A 146 2.44 -10.00 8.48
C GLY A 146 1.41 -11.04 8.88
N ASN A 147 1.80 -12.16 9.51
CA ASN A 147 0.86 -13.18 9.94
C ASN A 147 0.04 -12.72 11.14
N LEU A 148 -1.26 -12.93 11.10
CA LEU A 148 -2.15 -12.64 12.22
C LEU A 148 -1.95 -13.67 13.34
N VAL A 149 -1.43 -13.23 14.49
CA VAL A 149 -1.08 -14.11 15.63
C VAL A 149 -2.06 -14.02 16.79
N ALA A 150 -2.69 -12.85 17.02
CA ALA A 150 -3.64 -12.69 18.12
C ALA A 150 -4.88 -11.91 17.69
N THR A 151 -6.05 -12.40 18.12
CA THR A 151 -7.37 -11.86 17.82
C THR A 151 -8.23 -11.75 19.09
N PRO A 152 -7.93 -10.80 19.99
CA PRO A 152 -8.68 -10.64 21.22
C PRO A 152 -10.19 -10.53 20.99
N HIS A 153 -10.97 -11.29 21.76
CA HIS A 153 -12.44 -11.26 21.76
C HIS A 153 -13.13 -11.68 20.46
N ILE A 154 -12.44 -12.39 19.55
CA ILE A 154 -13.01 -12.83 18.25
C ILE A 154 -14.26 -13.73 18.42
N GLY A 155 -14.32 -14.53 19.47
CA GLY A 155 -15.43 -15.42 19.81
C GLY A 155 -16.47 -14.78 20.76
N GLY A 156 -16.26 -13.52 21.18
CA GLY A 156 -17.05 -12.81 22.19
C GLY A 156 -16.18 -12.32 23.35
N LEU A 157 -16.82 -11.74 24.37
CA LEU A 157 -16.10 -11.18 25.52
C LEU A 157 -15.22 -12.26 26.21
N ASN A 158 -13.92 -12.00 26.31
CA ASN A 158 -12.90 -12.91 26.85
C ASN A 158 -12.74 -14.26 26.11
N ILE A 159 -13.33 -14.40 24.93
CA ILE A 159 -13.13 -15.57 24.06
C ILE A 159 -12.23 -15.15 22.90
N HIS A 160 -10.97 -15.60 22.93
CA HIS A 160 -9.91 -15.14 22.01
C HIS A 160 -9.70 -16.06 20.81
N ASN A 161 -10.47 -17.15 20.70
CA ASN A 161 -10.45 -18.11 19.60
C ASN A 161 -11.86 -18.36 19.07
N SER A 162 -11.96 -18.74 17.81
CA SER A 162 -13.20 -19.18 17.19
C SER A 162 -12.86 -20.20 16.11
N ASP A 163 -13.47 -21.38 16.17
CA ASP A 163 -13.28 -22.45 15.17
C ASP A 163 -13.78 -22.04 13.76
N LYS A 164 -14.61 -21.00 13.72
CA LYS A 164 -15.17 -20.46 12.46
C LYS A 164 -14.29 -19.36 11.85
N PHE A 165 -13.17 -19.00 12.49
CA PHE A 165 -12.30 -17.91 12.05
C PHE A 165 -10.92 -18.41 11.61
N GLU A 166 -10.65 -18.28 10.32
CA GLU A 166 -9.38 -18.66 9.72
C GLU A 166 -8.40 -17.48 9.74
N LYS A 167 -7.45 -17.50 10.68
CA LYS A 167 -6.47 -16.42 10.84
C LYS A 167 -5.67 -16.11 9.58
N ASN A 168 -5.31 -17.14 8.82
CA ASN A 168 -4.48 -17.00 7.61
C ASN A 168 -5.12 -16.12 6.52
N GLN A 169 -6.45 -16.05 6.47
CA GLN A 169 -7.17 -15.19 5.54
C GLN A 169 -7.18 -13.72 5.96
N SER A 170 -6.69 -13.42 7.16
CA SER A 170 -6.66 -12.08 7.75
C SER A 170 -5.23 -11.59 8.04
N ASN A 171 -4.24 -12.15 7.38
CA ASN A 171 -2.86 -11.65 7.40
C ASN A 171 -2.80 -10.23 6.80
N LEU A 172 -1.75 -9.48 7.13
CA LEU A 172 -1.48 -8.21 6.47
C LEU A 172 -1.20 -8.46 4.97
N LYS A 173 -1.71 -7.56 4.13
CA LYS A 173 -1.38 -7.60 2.71
C LYS A 173 0.05 -7.08 2.52
N GLU A 174 0.97 -7.99 2.19
CA GLU A 174 2.33 -7.63 1.79
C GLU A 174 2.30 -7.02 0.39
N VAL A 175 3.08 -5.97 0.18
CA VAL A 175 3.23 -5.29 -1.10
C VAL A 175 4.51 -5.77 -1.77
N LYS A 176 4.43 -6.11 -3.05
CA LYS A 176 5.59 -6.52 -3.85
C LYS A 176 6.68 -5.45 -3.76
N SER A 177 7.83 -5.82 -3.20
CA SER A 177 8.93 -4.88 -2.97
C SER A 177 10.27 -5.46 -3.39
N LYS A 178 11.19 -4.58 -3.76
CA LYS A 178 12.58 -4.89 -4.12
C LYS A 178 13.51 -3.87 -3.49
N ILE A 179 14.72 -4.33 -3.16
CA ILE A 179 15.77 -3.47 -2.61
C ILE A 179 16.95 -3.48 -3.59
N TRP A 180 17.38 -2.29 -3.99
CA TRP A 180 18.56 -2.11 -4.83
C TRP A 180 19.36 -0.92 -4.32
N MET A 181 20.65 -1.13 -4.04
CA MET A 181 21.55 -0.12 -3.47
C MET A 181 20.94 0.63 -2.27
N ASP A 182 20.31 -0.11 -1.34
CA ASP A 182 19.60 0.41 -0.16
C ASP A 182 18.29 1.18 -0.48
N ILE A 183 17.94 1.38 -1.74
CA ILE A 183 16.68 2.02 -2.16
C ILE A 183 15.57 0.99 -2.15
N ILE A 184 14.44 1.36 -1.54
CA ILE A 184 13.25 0.50 -1.42
C ILE A 184 12.25 0.87 -2.52
N PHE A 185 11.96 -0.10 -3.38
CA PHE A 185 10.96 0.01 -4.43
C PHE A 185 9.74 -0.85 -4.12
N VAL A 186 8.57 -0.38 -4.53
CA VAL A 186 7.31 -1.13 -4.48
C VAL A 186 6.62 -1.16 -5.84
N ASN A 187 5.84 -2.22 -6.07
CA ASN A 187 4.89 -2.33 -7.17
C ASN A 187 3.52 -2.65 -6.57
N ILE A 188 2.62 -1.67 -6.53
CA ILE A 188 1.34 -1.75 -5.81
C ILE A 188 0.37 -2.72 -6.49
N ASN A 189 0.27 -2.66 -7.83
CA ASN A 189 -0.64 -3.48 -8.61
C ASN A 189 -0.05 -4.85 -8.98
N GLU A 190 1.18 -5.14 -8.50
CA GLU A 190 1.87 -6.43 -8.70
C GLU A 190 2.02 -6.82 -10.18
N ASN A 191 2.02 -5.83 -11.08
CA ASN A 191 2.22 -6.06 -12.49
C ASN A 191 3.58 -6.73 -12.72
N GLU A 192 3.62 -7.66 -13.69
CA GLU A 192 4.84 -8.37 -14.08
C GLU A 192 5.77 -7.45 -14.89
N ILE A 193 6.40 -6.52 -14.21
CA ILE A 193 7.47 -5.71 -14.77
C ILE A 193 8.75 -6.19 -14.14
N GLU A 194 9.70 -6.62 -14.97
CA GLU A 194 11.02 -6.99 -14.49
C GLU A 194 11.65 -5.80 -13.77
N PHE A 195 12.34 -6.11 -12.69
CA PHE A 195 13.15 -5.15 -11.96
C PHE A 195 14.58 -5.34 -12.44
N GLU A 196 14.97 -4.57 -13.44
CA GLU A 196 16.32 -4.56 -14.01
C GLU A 196 17.31 -3.75 -13.16
#